data_ecbe02c63a2e8a68fef7e3f8c26493e9
#
_entry.id   ecbe02c63a2e8a68fef7e3f8c26493e9
#
_cell.length_a   1.000
_cell.length_b   1.000
_cell.length_c   1.000
_cell.angle_alpha   90.00
_cell.angle_beta   90.00
_cell.angle_gamma   90.00
#
_symmetry.space_group_name_H-M   'P 1'
#
loop_
_entity.id
_entity.type
_entity.pdbx_description
1 polymer ?
#
loop_
_entity_poly.entity_id
_entity_poly.type
_entity_poly.pdbx_seq_one_letter_code
_entity_poly.pdbx_strand_id
1 'polypeptide(L)'
;SLIPGLGSLAYAAPAGLETTKAKLGFIALTDAAPLFVAQEKGFFAKYGMTGVEVLKQSSWGTTRDNLVLGSANNGIDGAHILSPMPYLISTGAMTANNQPMPMSILARLNLGGQCISVGQEYASLKLDVTAKGFKAALAAKKASGKAVNAAVTFPGGTHDLWMRYWLSAAGIDPNKDISTIVVPPAQMVANMKVGNMDTFCVCEPWNEQLINQKIGYTALTTGELWHNHPEKAFAMRSDWIQQNPNATQALLMAVMEAQMFCEKPENREEIAKICSDRKWIGAPFNDVIERMKGNFDYGTGRVVNNSPEQMRYWKDFASYPFKSHDAWFITEDIRWGYLPASTDINALVNKVNREDLWRKAAVAMKVPAAEIPTSTSRGIEKFFDGKVFDPANPKAYLDSLAIKKMA
;
A
#
# COMPACT_ATOMS: atom_id res chain seq x y z
N SER A 1 9.39 3.56 -26.54
CA SER A 1 8.24 3.59 -27.46
C SER A 1 7.03 4.15 -26.74
N LEU A 2 6.31 5.02 -27.42
CA LEU A 2 5.06 5.58 -26.90
C LEU A 2 4.02 4.45 -26.77
N ILE A 3 3.28 4.46 -25.69
CA ILE A 3 2.19 3.52 -25.48
C ILE A 3 1.11 3.85 -26.51
N PRO A 4 0.64 2.86 -27.31
CA PRO A 4 -0.43 3.10 -28.24
C PRO A 4 -1.67 3.66 -27.51
N GLY A 5 -2.22 4.75 -28.00
CA GLY A 5 -3.35 5.44 -27.40
C GLY A 5 -2.98 6.56 -26.43
N LEU A 6 -1.87 6.44 -25.68
CA LEU A 6 -1.38 7.52 -24.84
C LEU A 6 -0.47 8.49 -25.60
N GLY A 7 0.31 7.96 -26.55
CA GLY A 7 1.13 8.80 -27.42
C GLY A 7 0.33 9.72 -28.32
N SER A 8 -0.96 9.42 -28.56
CA SER A 8 -1.88 10.26 -29.33
C SER A 8 -2.65 11.24 -28.46
N LEU A 9 -2.59 11.13 -27.12
CA LEU A 9 -3.22 12.12 -26.26
C LEU A 9 -2.48 13.44 -26.40
N ALA A 10 -3.22 14.49 -26.67
CA ALA A 10 -2.64 15.82 -26.68
C ALA A 10 -2.16 16.14 -25.26
N TYR A 11 -0.87 16.16 -25.13
CA TYR A 11 -0.22 16.39 -23.88
C TYR A 11 -0.02 17.89 -23.65
N ALA A 12 -0.60 18.42 -22.58
CA ALA A 12 -0.33 19.76 -22.11
C ALA A 12 0.83 19.73 -21.12
N ALA A 13 2.03 20.01 -21.62
CA ALA A 13 3.20 20.12 -20.75
C ALA A 13 2.95 21.22 -19.71
N PRO A 14 3.28 20.98 -18.41
CA PRO A 14 3.29 22.06 -17.42
C PRO A 14 4.23 23.17 -17.89
N ALA A 15 3.76 24.41 -17.87
CA ALA A 15 4.58 25.55 -18.25
C ALA A 15 5.61 25.82 -17.17
N GLY A 16 6.91 25.92 -17.56
CA GLY A 16 7.96 26.39 -16.68
C GLY A 16 8.20 25.47 -15.47
N LEU A 17 8.79 24.28 -15.71
CA LEU A 17 9.21 23.42 -14.60
C LEU A 17 10.18 24.14 -13.70
N GLU A 18 9.90 24.19 -12.41
CA GLU A 18 10.77 24.79 -11.38
C GLU A 18 12.05 23.99 -11.18
N THR A 19 11.96 22.69 -11.42
CA THR A 19 13.09 21.76 -11.39
C THR A 19 12.81 20.60 -12.34
N THR A 20 13.86 19.91 -12.79
CA THR A 20 13.76 18.65 -13.54
C THR A 20 14.13 17.46 -12.67
N LYS A 21 14.45 17.68 -11.39
CA LYS A 21 14.99 16.68 -10.47
C LYS A 21 14.02 16.41 -9.34
N ALA A 22 13.92 15.13 -8.96
CA ALA A 22 13.22 14.69 -7.75
C ALA A 22 13.82 13.35 -7.32
N LYS A 23 13.89 13.13 -6.02
CA LYS A 23 14.27 11.83 -5.45
C LYS A 23 13.03 11.17 -4.86
N LEU A 24 12.67 10.02 -5.40
CA LEU A 24 11.50 9.24 -5.01
C LEU A 24 11.93 7.92 -4.41
N GLY A 25 11.47 7.62 -3.21
CA GLY A 25 11.74 6.34 -2.54
C GLY A 25 10.75 5.26 -2.92
N PHE A 26 11.18 4.00 -2.86
CA PHE A 26 10.30 2.85 -2.97
C PHE A 26 10.80 1.69 -2.12
N ILE A 27 9.90 0.77 -1.81
CA ILE A 27 10.22 -0.51 -1.20
C ILE A 27 10.07 -1.61 -2.26
N ALA A 28 10.85 -2.68 -2.15
CA ALA A 28 10.88 -3.82 -3.09
C ALA A 28 9.57 -4.63 -3.07
N LEU A 29 8.55 -4.10 -3.74
CA LEU A 29 7.18 -4.60 -3.78
C LEU A 29 6.57 -4.36 -5.16
N THR A 30 5.70 -5.26 -5.62
CA THR A 30 5.08 -5.16 -6.95
C THR A 30 4.11 -3.97 -7.06
N ASP A 31 3.61 -3.44 -5.95
CA ASP A 31 2.77 -2.23 -5.98
C ASP A 31 3.57 -0.93 -6.18
N ALA A 32 4.90 -1.00 -6.17
CA ALA A 32 5.77 0.10 -6.60
C ALA A 32 6.02 0.08 -8.13
N ALA A 33 5.52 -0.90 -8.85
CA ALA A 33 5.76 -1.05 -10.28
C ALA A 33 5.48 0.21 -11.11
N PRO A 34 4.48 1.04 -10.81
CA PRO A 34 4.30 2.30 -11.53
C PRO A 34 5.54 3.21 -11.52
N LEU A 35 6.29 3.26 -10.41
CA LEU A 35 7.54 4.04 -10.36
C LEU A 35 8.64 3.39 -11.21
N PHE A 36 8.74 2.06 -11.20
CA PHE A 36 9.71 1.34 -12.02
C PHE A 36 9.44 1.57 -13.50
N VAL A 37 8.19 1.43 -13.89
CA VAL A 37 7.73 1.61 -15.28
C VAL A 37 7.94 3.06 -15.74
N ALA A 38 7.59 4.03 -14.91
CA ALA A 38 7.78 5.44 -15.24
C ALA A 38 9.26 5.77 -15.53
N GLN A 39 10.17 5.15 -14.79
CA GLN A 39 11.60 5.31 -15.03
C GLN A 39 12.07 4.53 -16.27
N GLU A 40 11.77 3.23 -16.34
CA GLU A 40 12.26 2.34 -17.41
C GLU A 40 11.67 2.69 -18.77
N LYS A 41 10.42 3.14 -18.84
CA LYS A 41 9.74 3.50 -20.09
C LYS A 41 9.92 4.98 -20.44
N GLY A 42 10.64 5.75 -19.62
CA GLY A 42 10.94 7.15 -19.88
C GLY A 42 9.77 8.10 -19.67
N PHE A 43 8.78 7.75 -18.85
CA PHE A 43 7.59 8.62 -18.65
C PHE A 43 7.94 9.88 -17.87
N PHE A 44 8.84 9.80 -16.90
CA PHE A 44 9.32 11.01 -16.21
C PHE A 44 9.95 11.99 -17.19
N ALA A 45 10.85 11.51 -18.06
CA ALA A 45 11.51 12.33 -19.07
C ALA A 45 10.53 12.86 -20.10
N LYS A 46 9.49 12.08 -20.48
CA LYS A 46 8.43 12.50 -21.40
C LYS A 46 7.76 13.78 -20.92
N TYR A 47 7.55 13.92 -19.63
CA TYR A 47 6.91 15.08 -19.02
C TYR A 47 7.91 16.15 -18.57
N GLY A 48 9.17 16.03 -18.96
CA GLY A 48 10.21 17.01 -18.70
C GLY A 48 11.04 16.78 -17.44
N MET A 49 10.69 15.78 -16.65
CA MET A 49 11.41 15.45 -15.41
C MET A 49 12.57 14.49 -15.70
N THR A 50 13.62 15.02 -16.32
CA THR A 50 14.76 14.23 -16.80
C THR A 50 15.72 13.80 -15.70
N GLY A 51 15.65 14.39 -14.52
CA GLY A 51 16.56 14.14 -13.40
C GLY A 51 15.90 13.40 -12.23
N VAL A 52 14.86 12.60 -12.48
CA VAL A 52 14.23 11.81 -11.42
C VAL A 52 15.10 10.60 -11.07
N GLU A 53 15.33 10.41 -9.78
CA GLU A 53 15.95 9.21 -9.24
C GLU A 53 14.91 8.43 -8.42
N VAL A 54 14.78 7.14 -8.71
CA VAL A 54 13.87 6.22 -8.01
C VAL A 54 14.73 5.31 -7.14
N LEU A 55 14.69 5.51 -5.82
CA LEU A 55 15.68 5.02 -4.87
C LEU A 55 15.10 3.98 -3.92
N LYS A 56 15.67 2.78 -3.94
CA LYS A 56 15.26 1.70 -3.05
C LYS A 56 15.52 2.06 -1.58
N GLN A 57 14.50 1.90 -0.76
CA GLN A 57 14.58 2.05 0.68
C GLN A 57 14.57 0.67 1.33
N SER A 58 15.28 0.49 2.44
CA SER A 58 15.40 -0.80 3.11
C SER A 58 14.18 -1.15 3.97
N SER A 59 13.44 -0.14 4.43
CA SER A 59 12.28 -0.31 5.29
C SER A 59 11.37 0.93 5.24
N TRP A 60 10.15 0.80 5.75
CA TRP A 60 9.25 1.95 5.86
C TRP A 60 9.75 2.98 6.89
N GLY A 61 10.44 2.52 7.95
CA GLY A 61 11.11 3.43 8.87
C GLY A 61 12.19 4.26 8.19
N THR A 62 12.98 3.67 7.32
CA THR A 62 13.99 4.37 6.52
C THR A 62 13.31 5.33 5.53
N THR A 63 12.23 4.93 4.89
CA THR A 63 11.45 5.83 4.02
C THR A 63 10.98 7.07 4.78
N ARG A 64 10.39 6.87 5.95
CA ARG A 64 9.98 7.97 6.83
C ARG A 64 11.13 8.91 7.15
N ASP A 65 12.25 8.37 7.61
CA ASP A 65 13.39 9.18 8.03
C ASP A 65 13.99 9.97 6.86
N ASN A 66 14.06 9.36 5.67
CA ASN A 66 14.55 10.04 4.47
C ASN A 66 13.58 11.10 3.95
N LEU A 67 12.27 10.91 4.12
CA LEU A 67 11.27 11.95 3.84
C LEU A 67 11.40 13.13 4.79
N VAL A 68 11.63 12.87 6.07
CA VAL A 68 11.83 13.93 7.07
C VAL A 68 13.09 14.73 6.74
N LEU A 69 14.16 14.10 6.28
CA LEU A 69 15.37 14.79 5.83
C LEU A 69 15.12 15.64 4.57
N GLY A 70 14.42 15.09 3.58
CA GLY A 70 14.28 15.70 2.26
C GLY A 70 15.54 15.63 1.43
N SER A 71 15.44 15.82 0.11
CA SER A 71 16.60 15.72 -0.80
C SER A 71 17.67 16.79 -0.54
N ALA A 72 17.28 17.94 -0.01
CA ALA A 72 18.22 18.98 0.38
C ALA A 72 19.21 18.52 1.48
N ASN A 73 18.84 17.50 2.25
CA ASN A 73 19.64 16.92 3.33
C ASN A 73 19.94 15.44 3.09
N ASN A 74 20.13 15.06 1.82
CA ASN A 74 20.45 13.70 1.38
C ASN A 74 19.35 12.66 1.63
N GLY A 75 18.12 13.12 1.81
CA GLY A 75 16.91 12.29 1.88
C GLY A 75 16.19 12.22 0.54
N ILE A 76 14.86 12.09 0.61
CA ILE A 76 13.98 11.98 -0.55
C ILE A 76 12.86 13.03 -0.49
N ASP A 77 12.28 13.34 -1.66
CA ASP A 77 11.22 14.34 -1.80
C ASP A 77 9.83 13.73 -1.72
N GLY A 78 9.70 12.47 -2.09
CA GLY A 78 8.46 11.74 -2.12
C GLY A 78 8.69 10.25 -2.20
N ALA A 79 7.61 9.46 -2.22
CA ALA A 79 7.75 8.00 -2.19
C ALA A 79 6.47 7.27 -2.58
N HIS A 80 6.66 6.02 -3.02
CA HIS A 80 5.72 4.93 -2.86
C HIS A 80 5.64 4.64 -1.36
N ILE A 81 4.45 4.71 -0.77
CA ILE A 81 4.30 4.70 0.68
C ILE A 81 2.99 4.06 1.12
N LEU A 82 2.98 3.47 2.31
CA LEU A 82 1.75 3.00 2.95
C LEU A 82 0.80 4.18 3.17
N SER A 83 -0.43 4.08 2.70
CA SER A 83 -1.38 5.22 2.69
C SER A 83 -1.60 5.90 4.04
N PRO A 84 -1.57 5.20 5.20
CA PRO A 84 -1.66 5.89 6.49
C PRO A 84 -0.42 6.71 6.86
N MET A 85 0.76 6.36 6.35
CA MET A 85 2.01 6.98 6.78
C MET A 85 2.08 8.50 6.58
N PRO A 86 1.60 9.07 5.46
CA PRO A 86 1.58 10.53 5.31
C PRO A 86 0.86 11.24 6.45
N TYR A 87 -0.18 10.63 7.02
CA TYR A 87 -0.89 11.18 8.18
C TYR A 87 -0.09 11.03 9.47
N LEU A 88 0.57 9.89 9.65
CA LEU A 88 1.40 9.62 10.83
C LEU A 88 2.67 10.49 10.84
N ILE A 89 3.19 10.83 9.67
CA ILE A 89 4.34 11.73 9.51
C ILE A 89 3.89 13.19 9.67
N SER A 90 2.80 13.58 9.02
CA SER A 90 2.30 14.97 9.06
C SER A 90 1.91 15.41 10.45
N THR A 91 1.37 14.52 11.27
CA THR A 91 1.00 14.80 12.66
C THR A 91 2.16 14.68 13.64
N GLY A 92 3.25 14.05 13.23
CA GLY A 92 4.37 13.72 14.11
C GLY A 92 4.13 12.48 14.97
N ALA A 93 3.03 11.76 14.78
CA ALA A 93 2.71 10.58 15.61
C ALA A 93 3.77 9.48 15.49
N MET A 94 4.42 9.34 14.34
CA MET A 94 5.42 8.31 14.06
C MET A 94 6.74 8.89 13.55
N THR A 95 7.10 10.09 14.00
CA THR A 95 8.40 10.70 13.68
C THR A 95 9.27 10.81 14.93
N ALA A 96 10.59 10.97 14.74
CA ALA A 96 11.51 11.21 15.85
C ALA A 96 11.11 12.47 16.60
N ASN A 97 11.07 12.39 17.93
CA ASN A 97 10.67 13.49 18.81
C ASN A 97 9.27 14.05 18.52
N ASN A 98 8.42 13.24 17.88
CA ASN A 98 7.05 13.63 17.49
C ASN A 98 7.01 14.94 16.70
N GLN A 99 8.01 15.21 15.89
CA GLN A 99 8.08 16.43 15.07
C GLN A 99 7.23 16.26 13.78
N PRO A 100 6.18 17.07 13.62
CA PRO A 100 5.38 17.05 12.39
C PRO A 100 6.22 17.41 11.16
N MET A 101 6.03 16.66 10.09
CA MET A 101 6.58 16.99 8.77
C MET A 101 5.46 16.85 7.73
N PRO A 102 4.94 17.97 7.19
CA PRO A 102 3.79 17.94 6.31
C PRO A 102 4.04 17.16 5.03
N MET A 103 3.14 16.20 4.77
CA MET A 103 3.09 15.39 3.57
C MET A 103 1.80 15.64 2.81
N SER A 104 1.83 15.36 1.51
CA SER A 104 0.64 15.41 0.66
C SER A 104 0.52 14.15 -0.17
N ILE A 105 -0.68 13.58 -0.22
CA ILE A 105 -1.00 12.44 -1.08
C ILE A 105 -1.48 12.96 -2.43
N LEU A 106 -0.80 12.54 -3.51
CA LEU A 106 -1.10 12.95 -4.88
C LEU A 106 -1.95 11.91 -5.63
N ALA A 107 -1.75 10.64 -5.32
CA ALA A 107 -2.45 9.53 -5.96
C ALA A 107 -2.47 8.31 -5.06
N ARG A 108 -3.42 7.41 -5.28
CA ARG A 108 -3.34 6.04 -4.83
C ARG A 108 -2.56 5.26 -5.89
N LEU A 109 -1.66 4.36 -5.50
CA LEU A 109 -0.89 3.58 -6.46
C LEU A 109 -1.59 2.30 -6.89
N ASN A 110 -2.42 1.72 -6.01
CA ASN A 110 -3.08 0.46 -6.28
C ASN A 110 -4.26 0.19 -5.35
N LEU A 111 -5.09 -0.78 -5.78
CA LEU A 111 -6.11 -1.44 -4.97
C LEU A 111 -5.69 -2.89 -4.75
N GLY A 112 -5.95 -3.43 -3.55
CA GLY A 112 -5.63 -4.83 -3.24
C GLY A 112 -4.14 -5.13 -3.27
N GLY A 113 -3.79 -6.34 -3.66
CA GLY A 113 -2.41 -6.74 -3.94
C GLY A 113 -1.59 -7.20 -2.76
N GLN A 114 -2.18 -7.29 -1.57
CA GLN A 114 -1.51 -7.76 -0.36
C GLN A 114 -2.07 -9.12 0.03
N CYS A 115 -1.31 -9.87 0.85
CA CYS A 115 -1.78 -11.13 1.41
C CYS A 115 -1.36 -11.24 2.88
N ILE A 116 -2.12 -12.08 3.61
CA ILE A 116 -1.72 -12.58 4.91
C ILE A 116 -1.30 -14.03 4.73
N SER A 117 -0.05 -14.32 5.07
CA SER A 117 0.54 -15.66 4.98
C SER A 117 0.85 -16.20 6.36
N VAL A 118 0.91 -17.52 6.48
CA VAL A 118 1.00 -18.23 7.75
C VAL A 118 2.07 -19.32 7.64
N GLY A 119 2.74 -19.60 8.75
CA GLY A 119 3.79 -20.61 8.79
C GLY A 119 3.27 -22.03 8.59
N GLN A 120 4.14 -22.91 8.11
CA GLN A 120 3.82 -24.31 7.81
C GLN A 120 3.33 -25.10 9.03
N GLU A 121 3.69 -24.67 10.23
CA GLU A 121 3.19 -25.31 11.46
C GLU A 121 1.67 -25.26 11.60
N TYR A 122 1.00 -24.34 10.89
CA TYR A 122 -0.44 -24.20 10.87
C TYR A 122 -1.09 -24.80 9.61
N ALA A 123 -0.35 -25.64 8.88
CA ALA A 123 -0.83 -26.21 7.61
C ALA A 123 -2.13 -27.00 7.76
N SER A 124 -2.28 -27.75 8.87
CA SER A 124 -3.48 -28.58 9.13
C SER A 124 -4.74 -27.75 9.31
N LEU A 125 -4.62 -26.48 9.73
CA LEU A 125 -5.75 -25.59 9.94
C LEU A 125 -6.32 -25.06 8.62
N LYS A 126 -5.51 -25.04 7.55
CA LYS A 126 -5.90 -24.42 6.26
C LYS A 126 -6.59 -23.09 6.46
N LEU A 127 -5.92 -22.19 7.19
CA LEU A 127 -6.48 -20.91 7.56
C LEU A 127 -6.92 -20.12 6.31
N ASP A 128 -8.02 -19.43 6.47
CA ASP A 128 -8.62 -18.54 5.47
C ASP A 128 -9.08 -17.22 6.13
N VAL A 129 -9.92 -16.47 5.47
CA VAL A 129 -10.42 -15.18 5.99
C VAL A 129 -11.15 -15.34 7.34
N THR A 130 -11.71 -16.51 7.63
CA THR A 130 -12.39 -16.78 8.91
C THR A 130 -11.45 -17.01 10.08
N ALA A 131 -10.19 -17.32 9.81
CA ALA A 131 -9.16 -17.68 10.80
C ALA A 131 -9.59 -18.82 11.76
N LYS A 132 -10.46 -19.73 11.29
CA LYS A 132 -11.04 -20.79 12.10
C LYS A 132 -9.93 -21.67 12.70
N GLY A 133 -9.95 -21.81 14.03
CA GLY A 133 -8.99 -22.61 14.78
C GLY A 133 -7.69 -21.89 15.14
N PHE A 134 -7.45 -20.71 14.62
CA PHE A 134 -6.19 -19.99 14.86
C PHE A 134 -6.06 -19.51 16.31
N LYS A 135 -7.16 -18.97 16.88
CA LYS A 135 -7.14 -18.50 18.26
C LYS A 135 -6.72 -19.60 19.24
N ALA A 136 -7.30 -20.78 19.10
CA ALA A 136 -6.97 -21.94 19.96
C ALA A 136 -5.53 -22.40 19.76
N ALA A 137 -5.05 -22.45 18.52
CA ALA A 137 -3.67 -22.85 18.20
C ALA A 137 -2.65 -21.85 18.78
N LEU A 138 -2.89 -20.56 18.67
CA LEU A 138 -2.04 -19.52 19.26
C LEU A 138 -2.02 -19.62 20.78
N ALA A 139 -3.17 -19.82 21.41
CA ALA A 139 -3.28 -19.97 22.86
C ALA A 139 -2.50 -21.20 23.36
N ALA A 140 -2.59 -22.33 22.65
CA ALA A 140 -1.87 -23.54 22.98
C ALA A 140 -0.34 -23.35 22.87
N LYS A 141 0.13 -22.72 21.81
CA LYS A 141 1.55 -22.40 21.61
C LYS A 141 2.06 -21.48 22.72
N LYS A 142 1.32 -20.45 23.05
CA LYS A 142 1.67 -19.50 24.12
C LYS A 142 1.70 -20.18 25.48
N ALA A 143 0.74 -21.05 25.76
CA ALA A 143 0.69 -21.85 27.00
C ALA A 143 1.89 -22.78 27.14
N SER A 144 2.51 -23.22 26.04
CA SER A 144 3.74 -24.01 26.03
C SER A 144 5.01 -23.18 26.29
N GLY A 145 4.89 -21.89 26.55
CA GLY A 145 6.00 -20.99 26.81
C GLY A 145 6.66 -20.39 25.57
N LYS A 146 6.07 -20.57 24.40
CA LYS A 146 6.61 -20.02 23.13
C LYS A 146 5.98 -18.69 22.81
N ALA A 147 6.75 -17.78 22.18
CA ALA A 147 6.23 -16.52 21.67
C ALA A 147 5.35 -16.77 20.44
N VAL A 148 4.31 -15.96 20.29
CA VAL A 148 3.47 -15.93 19.10
C VAL A 148 3.47 -14.51 18.52
N ASN A 149 3.81 -14.39 17.23
CA ASN A 149 4.06 -13.10 16.59
C ASN A 149 3.34 -12.99 15.26
N ALA A 150 2.73 -11.82 15.03
CA ALA A 150 2.25 -11.37 13.73
C ALA A 150 3.19 -10.28 13.21
N ALA A 151 3.81 -10.50 12.06
CA ALA A 151 4.72 -9.53 11.49
C ALA A 151 4.00 -8.60 10.52
N VAL A 152 4.25 -7.32 10.68
CA VAL A 152 3.77 -6.23 9.82
C VAL A 152 4.95 -5.37 9.42
N THR A 153 4.72 -4.37 8.55
CA THR A 153 5.84 -3.63 7.96
C THR A 153 6.05 -2.25 8.56
N PHE A 154 5.03 -1.70 9.21
CA PHE A 154 5.11 -0.41 9.90
C PHE A 154 3.92 -0.26 10.86
N PRO A 155 4.13 0.24 12.10
CA PRO A 155 3.03 0.45 13.05
C PRO A 155 2.02 1.47 12.52
N GLY A 156 0.74 1.09 12.47
CA GLY A 156 -0.31 1.95 11.94
C GLY A 156 -0.34 2.05 10.43
N GLY A 157 0.54 1.35 9.72
CA GLY A 157 0.49 1.20 8.27
C GLY A 157 -0.55 0.17 7.83
N THR A 158 -0.76 0.06 6.52
CA THR A 158 -1.83 -0.80 5.97
C THR A 158 -1.71 -2.25 6.40
N HIS A 159 -0.50 -2.83 6.38
CA HIS A 159 -0.30 -4.24 6.72
C HIS A 159 -0.65 -4.52 8.19
N ASP A 160 -0.32 -3.59 9.08
CA ASP A 160 -0.73 -3.64 10.48
C ASP A 160 -2.25 -3.58 10.61
N LEU A 161 -2.90 -2.69 9.85
CA LEU A 161 -4.35 -2.55 9.87
C LEU A 161 -5.06 -3.77 9.31
N TRP A 162 -4.59 -4.35 8.18
CA TRP A 162 -5.15 -5.59 7.63
C TRP A 162 -4.99 -6.76 8.60
N MET A 163 -3.81 -6.93 9.18
CA MET A 163 -3.55 -7.99 10.14
C MET A 163 -4.46 -7.87 11.37
N ARG A 164 -4.54 -6.68 11.95
CA ARG A 164 -5.39 -6.43 13.12
C ARG A 164 -6.86 -6.62 12.81
N TYR A 165 -7.30 -6.24 11.62
CA TYR A 165 -8.68 -6.45 11.20
C TYR A 165 -9.02 -7.94 11.12
N TRP A 166 -8.18 -8.72 10.44
CA TRP A 166 -8.36 -10.16 10.31
C TRP A 166 -8.38 -10.87 11.66
N LEU A 167 -7.40 -10.60 12.50
CA LEU A 167 -7.29 -11.22 13.82
C LEU A 167 -8.50 -10.85 14.70
N SER A 168 -8.83 -9.57 14.80
CA SER A 168 -9.91 -9.11 15.67
C SER A 168 -11.29 -9.57 15.22
N ALA A 169 -11.52 -9.68 13.91
CA ALA A 169 -12.75 -10.24 13.37
C ALA A 169 -12.97 -11.70 13.79
N ALA A 170 -11.89 -12.45 14.03
CA ALA A 170 -11.93 -13.81 14.53
C ALA A 170 -11.90 -13.90 16.08
N GLY A 171 -12.01 -12.77 16.77
CA GLY A 171 -11.96 -12.72 18.23
C GLY A 171 -10.56 -12.85 18.81
N ILE A 172 -9.51 -12.73 17.97
CA ILE A 172 -8.12 -12.73 18.42
C ILE A 172 -7.72 -11.27 18.68
N ASP A 173 -7.40 -10.94 19.94
CA ASP A 173 -7.00 -9.59 20.32
C ASP A 173 -5.52 -9.38 19.95
N PRO A 174 -5.21 -8.53 18.97
CA PRO A 174 -3.82 -8.30 18.54
C PRO A 174 -2.98 -7.57 19.59
N ASN A 175 -3.60 -7.12 20.69
CA ASN A 175 -2.89 -6.49 21.81
C ASN A 175 -2.59 -7.47 22.95
N LYS A 176 -3.24 -8.64 22.99
CA LYS A 176 -3.16 -9.61 24.10
C LYS A 176 -2.83 -11.03 23.68
N ASP A 177 -3.45 -11.50 22.60
CA ASP A 177 -3.40 -12.90 22.19
C ASP A 177 -2.18 -13.21 21.31
N ILE A 178 -1.59 -12.19 20.70
CA ILE A 178 -0.44 -12.29 19.81
C ILE A 178 0.33 -10.98 19.88
N SER A 179 1.65 -11.04 19.72
CA SER A 179 2.48 -9.83 19.63
C SER A 179 2.63 -9.38 18.18
N THR A 180 2.60 -8.08 17.95
CA THR A 180 2.90 -7.51 16.64
C THR A 180 4.38 -7.14 16.57
N ILE A 181 5.08 -7.61 15.55
CA ILE A 181 6.49 -7.26 15.29
C ILE A 181 6.61 -6.60 13.91
N VAL A 182 7.65 -5.78 13.75
CA VAL A 182 7.90 -5.07 12.50
C VAL A 182 9.07 -5.72 11.78
N VAL A 183 8.83 -6.16 10.53
CA VAL A 183 9.84 -6.79 9.68
C VAL A 183 9.79 -6.14 8.29
N PRO A 184 10.92 -5.72 7.72
CA PRO A 184 10.96 -5.21 6.35
C PRO A 184 10.43 -6.25 5.35
N PRO A 185 9.72 -5.82 4.29
CA PRO A 185 9.10 -6.75 3.35
C PRO A 185 10.03 -7.82 2.78
N ALA A 186 11.22 -7.45 2.34
CA ALA A 186 12.16 -8.39 1.73
C ALA A 186 12.76 -9.40 2.73
N GLN A 187 12.54 -9.21 4.02
CA GLN A 187 13.02 -10.09 5.09
C GLN A 187 11.95 -11.03 5.64
N MET A 188 10.70 -10.93 5.16
CA MET A 188 9.58 -11.70 5.70
C MET A 188 9.80 -13.21 5.56
N VAL A 189 10.16 -13.68 4.37
CA VAL A 189 10.32 -15.10 4.08
C VAL A 189 11.44 -15.73 4.93
N ALA A 190 12.59 -15.08 5.00
CA ALA A 190 13.71 -15.57 5.81
C ALA A 190 13.36 -15.62 7.30
N ASN A 191 12.65 -14.62 7.81
CA ASN A 191 12.22 -14.60 9.21
C ASN A 191 11.16 -15.68 9.52
N MET A 192 10.24 -15.93 8.58
CA MET A 192 9.29 -17.05 8.74
C MET A 192 10.01 -18.38 8.76
N LYS A 193 11.01 -18.57 7.89
CA LYS A 193 11.79 -19.82 7.80
C LYS A 193 12.45 -20.17 9.12
N VAL A 194 12.97 -19.20 9.85
CA VAL A 194 13.65 -19.42 11.14
C VAL A 194 12.71 -19.33 12.35
N GLY A 195 11.40 -19.16 12.13
CA GLY A 195 10.38 -19.23 13.17
C GLY A 195 10.18 -17.93 13.97
N ASN A 196 10.59 -16.79 13.45
CA ASN A 196 10.46 -15.51 14.14
C ASN A 196 9.02 -14.95 14.16
N MET A 197 8.12 -15.48 13.33
CA MET A 197 6.72 -15.12 13.34
C MET A 197 5.83 -16.30 12.98
N ASP A 198 4.56 -16.22 13.34
CA ASP A 198 3.52 -17.19 13.02
C ASP A 198 2.76 -16.83 11.75
N THR A 199 2.61 -15.55 11.53
CA THR A 199 1.90 -14.97 10.37
C THR A 199 2.51 -13.63 10.00
N PHE A 200 2.34 -13.22 8.74
CA PHE A 200 2.73 -11.88 8.30
C PHE A 200 1.76 -11.34 7.26
N CYS A 201 1.71 -10.02 7.13
CA CYS A 201 1.00 -9.31 6.06
C CYS A 201 1.99 -8.47 5.27
N VAL A 202 2.00 -8.64 3.95
CA VAL A 202 2.90 -7.92 3.05
C VAL A 202 2.37 -8.00 1.61
N CYS A 203 2.84 -7.09 0.75
CA CYS A 203 2.61 -7.14 -0.69
C CYS A 203 3.43 -8.26 -1.35
N GLU A 204 3.13 -8.55 -2.62
CA GLU A 204 3.93 -9.46 -3.44
C GLU A 204 5.27 -8.83 -3.83
N PRO A 205 6.29 -9.66 -4.12
CA PRO A 205 6.23 -11.11 -4.44
C PRO A 205 6.45 -12.03 -3.23
N TRP A 206 6.50 -11.50 -2.03
CA TRP A 206 7.01 -12.25 -0.87
C TRP A 206 6.08 -13.36 -0.41
N ASN A 207 4.76 -13.23 -0.62
CA ASN A 207 3.82 -14.32 -0.30
C ASN A 207 3.98 -15.49 -1.27
N GLU A 208 4.13 -15.22 -2.56
CA GLU A 208 4.37 -16.27 -3.56
C GLU A 208 5.73 -16.97 -3.32
N GLN A 209 6.76 -16.19 -3.00
CA GLN A 209 8.07 -16.75 -2.66
C GLN A 209 7.99 -17.70 -1.48
N LEU A 210 7.21 -17.36 -0.45
CA LEU A 210 7.00 -18.21 0.72
C LEU A 210 6.45 -19.58 0.31
N ILE A 211 5.46 -19.59 -0.58
CA ILE A 211 4.82 -20.82 -1.07
C ILE A 211 5.79 -21.62 -1.94
N ASN A 212 6.49 -20.96 -2.86
CA ASN A 212 7.45 -21.61 -3.75
C ASN A 212 8.60 -22.26 -2.99
N GLN A 213 9.00 -21.68 -1.85
CA GLN A 213 10.01 -22.24 -0.96
C GLN A 213 9.44 -23.21 0.08
N LYS A 214 8.13 -23.47 0.07
CA LYS A 214 7.45 -24.41 0.97
C LYS A 214 7.62 -24.09 2.46
N ILE A 215 7.73 -22.81 2.79
CA ILE A 215 7.92 -22.31 4.16
C ILE A 215 6.57 -22.06 4.85
N GLY A 216 5.55 -21.76 4.09
CA GLY A 216 4.23 -21.47 4.61
C GLY A 216 3.20 -21.40 3.48
N TYR A 217 2.05 -20.82 3.76
CA TYR A 217 0.95 -20.70 2.82
C TYR A 217 0.26 -19.35 2.97
N THR A 218 -0.50 -18.96 1.94
CA THR A 218 -1.34 -17.76 1.99
C THR A 218 -2.70 -18.12 2.56
N ALA A 219 -3.07 -17.51 3.69
CA ALA A 219 -4.38 -17.70 4.30
C ALA A 219 -5.46 -16.94 3.53
N LEU A 220 -5.17 -15.71 3.14
CA LEU A 220 -6.11 -14.86 2.41
C LEU A 220 -5.37 -13.78 1.63
N THR A 221 -5.99 -13.31 0.55
CA THR A 221 -5.69 -12.02 -0.03
C THR A 221 -6.41 -10.95 0.78
N THR A 222 -5.82 -9.77 0.94
CA THR A 222 -6.45 -8.69 1.70
C THR A 222 -7.73 -8.18 1.06
N GLY A 223 -7.89 -8.38 -0.26
CA GLY A 223 -9.15 -8.12 -0.96
C GLY A 223 -10.32 -8.97 -0.46
N GLU A 224 -10.05 -10.13 0.15
CA GLU A 224 -11.09 -10.94 0.80
C GLU A 224 -11.61 -10.30 2.08
N LEU A 225 -10.84 -9.41 2.70
CA LEU A 225 -11.30 -8.60 3.83
C LEU A 225 -12.21 -7.46 3.35
N TRP A 226 -11.80 -6.82 2.29
CA TRP A 226 -12.44 -5.64 1.72
C TRP A 226 -12.08 -5.54 0.23
N HIS A 227 -13.02 -5.93 -0.61
CA HIS A 227 -12.81 -5.94 -2.06
C HIS A 227 -12.44 -4.55 -2.58
N ASN A 228 -11.40 -4.49 -3.44
CA ASN A 228 -10.89 -3.23 -3.99
C ASN A 228 -10.50 -2.21 -2.91
N HIS A 229 -9.94 -2.68 -1.80
CA HIS A 229 -9.45 -1.77 -0.78
C HIS A 229 -8.30 -0.92 -1.30
N PRO A 230 -8.20 0.37 -0.87
CA PRO A 230 -7.05 1.23 -1.18
C PRO A 230 -5.80 0.69 -0.48
N GLU A 231 -4.63 0.90 -1.10
CA GLU A 231 -3.39 0.40 -0.51
C GLU A 231 -2.29 1.44 -0.47
N LYS A 232 -1.35 1.44 -1.43
CA LYS A 232 -0.23 2.37 -1.41
C LYS A 232 -0.62 3.74 -1.97
N ALA A 233 0.11 4.74 -1.54
CA ALA A 233 0.00 6.09 -2.07
C ALA A 233 1.29 6.51 -2.76
N PHE A 234 1.18 7.44 -3.69
CA PHE A 234 2.24 8.30 -4.15
C PHE A 234 2.11 9.62 -3.40
N ALA A 235 3.07 9.89 -2.52
CA ALA A 235 3.03 11.07 -1.66
C ALA A 235 4.36 11.83 -1.74
N MET A 236 4.27 13.13 -1.56
CA MET A 236 5.42 14.04 -1.59
C MET A 236 5.42 14.91 -0.33
N ARG A 237 6.58 15.42 0.02
CA ARG A 237 6.68 16.51 1.01
C ARG A 237 5.85 17.71 0.53
N SER A 238 5.06 18.27 1.43
CA SER A 238 4.20 19.42 1.07
C SER A 238 5.00 20.65 0.68
N ASP A 239 6.16 20.88 1.31
CA ASP A 239 7.03 22.00 0.96
C ASP A 239 7.60 21.86 -0.46
N TRP A 240 7.96 20.64 -0.87
CA TRP A 240 8.44 20.40 -2.24
C TRP A 240 7.35 20.72 -3.28
N ILE A 241 6.11 20.32 -3.02
CA ILE A 241 4.97 20.62 -3.89
C ILE A 241 4.75 22.13 -4.00
N GLN A 242 4.80 22.81 -2.87
CA GLN A 242 4.60 24.27 -2.81
C GLN A 242 5.67 25.01 -3.62
N GLN A 243 6.91 24.55 -3.54
CA GLN A 243 8.03 25.15 -4.27
C GLN A 243 8.04 24.78 -5.75
N ASN A 244 7.47 23.61 -6.11
CA ASN A 244 7.58 23.02 -7.45
C ASN A 244 6.20 22.56 -7.97
N PRO A 245 5.20 23.47 -8.11
CA PRO A 245 3.86 23.03 -8.49
C PRO A 245 3.79 22.44 -9.91
N ASN A 246 4.54 22.95 -10.86
CA ASN A 246 4.55 22.43 -12.23
C ASN A 246 5.31 21.10 -12.33
N ALA A 247 6.43 20.98 -11.64
CA ALA A 247 7.15 19.72 -11.56
C ALA A 247 6.33 18.63 -10.86
N THR A 248 5.54 19.00 -9.85
CA THR A 248 4.61 18.09 -9.17
C THR A 248 3.58 17.53 -10.16
N GLN A 249 2.98 18.37 -10.98
CA GLN A 249 2.03 17.91 -12.01
C GLN A 249 2.72 16.97 -13.01
N ALA A 250 3.93 17.30 -13.43
CA ALA A 250 4.69 16.46 -14.36
C ALA A 250 4.99 15.07 -13.77
N LEU A 251 5.43 15.01 -12.52
CA LEU A 251 5.64 13.74 -11.81
C LEU A 251 4.35 12.93 -11.72
N LEU A 252 3.28 13.56 -11.33
CA LEU A 252 1.99 12.91 -11.16
C LEU A 252 1.47 12.34 -12.49
N MET A 253 1.57 13.10 -13.58
CA MET A 253 1.19 12.61 -14.90
C MET A 253 2.02 11.40 -15.33
N ALA A 254 3.32 11.40 -15.07
CA ALA A 254 4.19 10.26 -15.37
C ALA A 254 3.78 9.01 -14.59
N VAL A 255 3.48 9.16 -13.30
CA VAL A 255 3.02 8.04 -12.46
C VAL A 255 1.66 7.52 -12.93
N MET A 256 0.73 8.41 -13.26
CA MET A 256 -0.60 8.00 -13.76
C MET A 256 -0.49 7.26 -15.10
N GLU A 257 0.36 7.70 -16.02
CA GLU A 257 0.61 6.99 -17.27
C GLU A 257 1.20 5.59 -17.00
N ALA A 258 2.12 5.49 -16.05
CA ALA A 258 2.68 4.20 -15.65
C ALA A 258 1.62 3.28 -15.04
N GLN A 259 0.68 3.81 -14.25
CA GLN A 259 -0.44 3.03 -13.71
C GLN A 259 -1.33 2.47 -14.82
N MET A 260 -1.62 3.28 -15.83
CA MET A 260 -2.38 2.82 -17.02
C MET A 260 -1.63 1.71 -17.75
N PHE A 261 -0.31 1.84 -17.89
CA PHE A 261 0.53 0.80 -18.48
C PHE A 261 0.47 -0.50 -17.67
N CYS A 262 0.62 -0.39 -16.35
CA CYS A 262 0.63 -1.53 -15.44
C CYS A 262 -0.71 -2.29 -15.41
N GLU A 263 -1.83 -1.59 -15.65
CA GLU A 263 -3.14 -2.22 -15.65
C GLU A 263 -3.37 -3.17 -16.82
N LYS A 264 -2.72 -2.95 -17.96
CA LYS A 264 -2.95 -3.74 -19.16
C LYS A 264 -2.43 -5.15 -19.01
N PRO A 265 -3.29 -6.18 -19.19
CA PRO A 265 -2.87 -7.58 -19.05
C PRO A 265 -1.70 -7.97 -19.97
N GLU A 266 -1.66 -7.41 -21.19
CA GLU A 266 -0.59 -7.67 -22.16
C GLU A 266 0.79 -7.18 -21.70
N ASN A 267 0.86 -6.29 -20.71
CA ASN A 267 2.12 -5.74 -20.20
C ASN A 267 2.65 -6.48 -18.96
N ARG A 268 1.90 -7.43 -18.41
CA ARG A 268 2.23 -8.04 -17.12
C ARG A 268 3.52 -8.83 -17.13
N GLU A 269 3.80 -9.54 -18.23
CA GLU A 269 5.06 -10.27 -18.36
C GLU A 269 6.26 -9.32 -18.39
N GLU A 270 6.18 -8.22 -19.12
CA GLU A 270 7.23 -7.18 -19.15
C GLU A 270 7.42 -6.57 -17.76
N ILE A 271 6.32 -6.25 -17.06
CA ILE A 271 6.39 -5.69 -15.70
C ILE A 271 7.04 -6.68 -14.74
N ALA A 272 6.70 -7.96 -14.82
CA ALA A 272 7.30 -8.99 -13.99
C ALA A 272 8.81 -9.11 -14.24
N LYS A 273 9.26 -8.99 -15.49
CA LYS A 273 10.68 -8.96 -15.83
C LYS A 273 11.38 -7.73 -15.25
N ILE A 274 10.75 -6.56 -15.34
CA ILE A 274 11.26 -5.33 -14.71
C ILE A 274 11.41 -5.54 -13.21
N CYS A 275 10.37 -6.04 -12.54
CA CYS A 275 10.39 -6.30 -11.10
C CYS A 275 11.48 -7.29 -10.68
N SER A 276 11.82 -8.24 -11.54
CA SER A 276 12.85 -9.26 -11.25
C SER A 276 14.27 -8.71 -11.28
N ASP A 277 14.48 -7.55 -11.89
CA ASP A 277 15.79 -6.89 -11.90
C ASP A 277 16.18 -6.48 -10.47
N ARG A 278 17.44 -6.74 -10.10
CA ARG A 278 18.00 -6.37 -8.79
C ARG A 278 17.88 -4.88 -8.48
N LYS A 279 17.88 -4.06 -9.51
CA LYS A 279 17.69 -2.60 -9.39
C LYS A 279 16.35 -2.28 -8.71
N TRP A 280 15.34 -3.12 -8.94
CA TRP A 280 13.98 -2.90 -8.43
C TRP A 280 13.66 -3.84 -7.26
N ILE A 281 13.15 -5.03 -7.52
CA ILE A 281 12.82 -5.98 -6.45
C ILE A 281 13.90 -7.05 -6.31
N GLY A 282 14.31 -7.63 -7.42
CA GLY A 282 15.36 -8.65 -7.44
C GLY A 282 14.87 -10.04 -7.06
N ALA A 283 13.56 -10.27 -7.02
CA ALA A 283 13.00 -11.60 -6.80
C ALA A 283 12.98 -12.41 -8.10
N PRO A 284 13.09 -13.75 -8.04
CA PRO A 284 12.96 -14.58 -9.23
C PRO A 284 11.66 -14.33 -9.98
N PHE A 285 11.74 -14.33 -11.31
CA PHE A 285 10.56 -14.09 -12.17
C PHE A 285 9.37 -15.00 -11.80
N ASN A 286 9.63 -16.28 -11.48
CA ASN A 286 8.57 -17.21 -11.12
C ASN A 286 7.87 -16.88 -9.80
N ASP A 287 8.49 -16.09 -8.93
CA ASP A 287 7.86 -15.61 -7.70
C ASP A 287 6.94 -14.39 -7.95
N VAL A 288 7.06 -13.76 -9.13
CA VAL A 288 6.36 -12.51 -9.47
C VAL A 288 5.19 -12.75 -10.41
N ILE A 289 5.39 -13.55 -11.47
CA ILE A 289 4.52 -13.55 -12.64
C ILE A 289 3.10 -14.06 -12.39
N GLU A 290 2.93 -15.16 -11.64
CA GLU A 290 1.61 -15.79 -11.52
C GLU A 290 0.60 -14.90 -10.78
N ARG A 291 0.98 -14.36 -9.63
CA ARG A 291 0.09 -13.45 -8.89
C ARG A 291 -0.12 -12.11 -9.60
N MET A 292 0.86 -11.66 -10.34
CA MET A 292 0.68 -10.47 -11.19
C MET A 292 -0.35 -10.70 -12.29
N LYS A 293 -0.46 -11.92 -12.81
CA LYS A 293 -1.53 -12.33 -13.73
C LYS A 293 -2.88 -12.57 -13.05
N GLY A 294 -2.92 -12.52 -11.71
CA GLY A 294 -4.13 -12.81 -10.96
C GLY A 294 -4.32 -14.28 -10.62
N ASN A 295 -3.28 -15.10 -10.75
CA ASN A 295 -3.33 -16.52 -10.43
C ASN A 295 -2.74 -16.76 -9.05
N PHE A 296 -3.58 -17.27 -8.13
CA PHE A 296 -3.22 -17.47 -6.74
C PHE A 296 -3.31 -18.94 -6.38
N ASP A 297 -2.16 -19.56 -6.16
CA ASP A 297 -2.05 -20.80 -5.42
C ASP A 297 -1.85 -20.41 -3.96
N TYR A 298 -2.81 -20.77 -3.10
CA TYR A 298 -2.75 -20.44 -1.68
C TYR A 298 -1.87 -21.40 -0.89
N GLY A 299 -1.42 -22.50 -1.51
CA GLY A 299 -0.59 -23.51 -0.82
C GLY A 299 -1.36 -24.46 0.08
N THR A 300 -2.69 -24.42 0.03
CA THR A 300 -3.60 -25.27 0.84
C THR A 300 -4.47 -26.20 -0.01
N GLY A 301 -4.22 -26.25 -1.30
CA GLY A 301 -5.11 -26.89 -2.29
C GLY A 301 -6.09 -25.90 -2.92
N ARG A 302 -6.26 -24.72 -2.35
CA ARG A 302 -7.08 -23.66 -2.96
C ARG A 302 -6.25 -22.97 -4.05
N VAL A 303 -6.77 -22.95 -5.28
CA VAL A 303 -6.20 -22.25 -6.42
C VAL A 303 -7.28 -21.40 -7.07
N VAL A 304 -7.00 -20.12 -7.30
CA VAL A 304 -7.93 -19.20 -7.97
C VAL A 304 -7.19 -18.53 -9.11
N ASN A 305 -7.62 -18.81 -10.34
CA ASN A 305 -7.08 -18.18 -11.53
C ASN A 305 -7.92 -16.99 -11.94
N ASN A 306 -7.27 -15.96 -12.48
CA ASN A 306 -7.92 -14.70 -12.81
C ASN A 306 -8.78 -14.16 -11.65
N SER A 307 -8.18 -14.10 -10.48
CA SER A 307 -8.85 -13.71 -9.24
C SER A 307 -9.47 -12.31 -9.35
N PRO A 308 -10.69 -12.11 -8.84
CA PRO A 308 -11.25 -10.76 -8.69
C PRO A 308 -10.46 -9.91 -7.69
N GLU A 309 -9.63 -10.55 -6.85
CA GLU A 309 -8.79 -9.87 -5.86
C GLU A 309 -7.37 -9.59 -6.34
N GLN A 310 -7.10 -9.73 -7.64
CA GLN A 310 -5.81 -9.32 -8.19
C GLN A 310 -5.61 -7.80 -8.06
N MET A 311 -4.35 -7.38 -7.96
CA MET A 311 -4.01 -5.96 -7.84
C MET A 311 -4.54 -5.15 -9.02
N ARG A 312 -5.10 -3.97 -8.72
CA ARG A 312 -5.51 -2.99 -9.73
C ARG A 312 -4.59 -1.78 -9.62
N TYR A 313 -4.09 -1.32 -10.75
CA TYR A 313 -3.24 -0.13 -10.81
C TYR A 313 -3.99 1.09 -11.34
N TRP A 314 -5.01 0.88 -12.17
CA TRP A 314 -5.78 1.96 -12.80
C TRP A 314 -7.28 1.69 -12.81
N LYS A 315 -7.68 0.47 -13.20
CA LYS A 315 -9.08 0.05 -13.26
C LYS A 315 -9.76 0.26 -11.89
N ASP A 316 -11.08 0.49 -11.93
CA ASP A 316 -11.91 0.71 -10.75
C ASP A 316 -11.47 1.94 -9.94
N PHE A 317 -11.00 2.96 -10.66
CA PHE A 317 -10.51 4.22 -10.08
C PHE A 317 -9.32 4.03 -9.13
N ALA A 318 -8.47 3.03 -9.40
CA ALA A 318 -7.38 2.67 -8.48
C ALA A 318 -6.41 3.82 -8.19
N SER A 319 -6.21 4.72 -9.14
CA SER A 319 -5.29 5.85 -8.97
C SER A 319 -5.88 7.02 -8.18
N TYR A 320 -7.21 7.14 -8.18
CA TYR A 320 -7.85 8.28 -7.55
C TYR A 320 -7.81 8.17 -6.02
N PRO A 321 -7.28 9.19 -5.32
CA PRO A 321 -7.15 9.12 -3.86
C PRO A 321 -8.44 9.57 -3.17
N PHE A 322 -9.46 8.70 -3.12
CA PHE A 322 -10.71 9.02 -2.43
C PHE A 322 -10.45 9.43 -0.99
N LYS A 323 -10.93 10.60 -0.60
CA LYS A 323 -10.84 11.07 0.80
C LYS A 323 -11.57 10.15 1.78
N SER A 324 -12.65 9.50 1.34
CA SER A 324 -13.39 8.54 2.16
C SER A 324 -12.51 7.37 2.61
N HIS A 325 -11.56 6.95 1.81
CA HIS A 325 -10.61 5.89 2.16
C HIS A 325 -9.61 6.35 3.21
N ASP A 326 -9.13 7.57 3.08
CA ASP A 326 -8.21 8.15 4.08
C ASP A 326 -8.91 8.31 5.43
N ALA A 327 -10.20 8.67 5.41
CA ALA A 327 -11.01 8.70 6.63
C ALA A 327 -11.04 7.34 7.33
N TRP A 328 -11.13 6.23 6.59
CA TRP A 328 -11.08 4.90 7.17
C TRP A 328 -9.71 4.60 7.77
N PHE A 329 -8.62 4.92 7.07
CA PHE A 329 -7.27 4.71 7.59
C PHE A 329 -7.04 5.45 8.90
N ILE A 330 -7.46 6.72 8.95
CA ILE A 330 -7.34 7.52 10.18
C ILE A 330 -8.21 6.94 11.30
N THR A 331 -9.42 6.52 10.97
CA THR A 331 -10.34 5.88 11.93
C THR A 331 -9.73 4.60 12.51
N GLU A 332 -9.10 3.77 11.68
CA GLU A 332 -8.42 2.57 12.18
C GLU A 332 -7.17 2.92 13.00
N ASP A 333 -6.43 3.95 12.63
CA ASP A 333 -5.30 4.41 13.45
C ASP A 333 -5.77 4.95 14.82
N ILE A 334 -6.95 5.55 14.88
CA ILE A 334 -7.61 5.91 16.14
C ILE A 334 -8.01 4.64 16.90
N ARG A 335 -8.65 3.67 16.22
CA ARG A 335 -9.07 2.39 16.83
C ARG A 335 -7.93 1.72 17.60
N TRP A 336 -6.74 1.73 17.04
CA TRP A 336 -5.59 1.03 17.60
C TRP A 336 -4.64 1.93 18.42
N GLY A 337 -5.04 3.18 18.64
CA GLY A 337 -4.29 4.11 19.52
C GLY A 337 -3.06 4.76 18.89
N TYR A 338 -2.90 4.67 17.58
CA TYR A 338 -1.79 5.34 16.87
C TYR A 338 -2.06 6.84 16.68
N LEU A 339 -3.31 7.22 16.66
CA LEU A 339 -3.76 8.61 16.66
C LEU A 339 -4.74 8.82 17.82
N PRO A 340 -4.77 10.03 18.40
CA PRO A 340 -5.71 10.33 19.49
C PRO A 340 -7.17 10.21 19.03
N ALA A 341 -8.05 9.79 19.94
CA ALA A 341 -9.50 9.75 19.68
C ALA A 341 -10.07 11.14 19.35
N SER A 342 -9.40 12.20 19.78
CA SER A 342 -9.77 13.60 19.52
C SER A 342 -9.39 14.08 18.12
N THR A 343 -8.74 13.26 17.30
CA THR A 343 -8.29 13.65 15.96
C THR A 343 -9.49 14.12 15.11
N ASP A 344 -9.38 15.32 14.55
CA ASP A 344 -10.35 15.81 13.57
C ASP A 344 -10.06 15.16 12.20
N ILE A 345 -10.80 14.11 11.90
CA ILE A 345 -10.57 13.28 10.72
C ILE A 345 -10.69 14.10 9.44
N ASN A 346 -11.77 14.83 9.26
CA ASN A 346 -12.01 15.60 8.03
C ASN A 346 -10.96 16.69 7.83
N ALA A 347 -10.59 17.42 8.87
CA ALA A 347 -9.57 18.45 8.78
C ALA A 347 -8.22 17.87 8.38
N LEU A 348 -7.85 16.73 8.96
CA LEU A 348 -6.58 16.08 8.65
C LEU A 348 -6.56 15.52 7.22
N VAL A 349 -7.64 14.88 6.78
CA VAL A 349 -7.76 14.38 5.40
C VAL A 349 -7.66 15.53 4.41
N ASN A 350 -8.40 16.62 4.64
CA ASN A 350 -8.39 17.77 3.74
C ASN A 350 -7.02 18.45 3.64
N LYS A 351 -6.23 18.38 4.70
CA LYS A 351 -4.87 18.95 4.70
C LYS A 351 -3.88 18.11 3.89
N VAL A 352 -3.97 16.78 3.95
CA VAL A 352 -2.96 15.86 3.40
C VAL A 352 -3.35 15.35 2.02
N ASN A 353 -4.63 15.07 1.79
CA ASN A 353 -5.09 14.50 0.52
C ASN A 353 -5.27 15.61 -0.52
N ARG A 354 -4.49 15.54 -1.60
CA ARG A 354 -4.49 16.52 -2.67
C ARG A 354 -5.13 15.95 -3.94
N GLU A 355 -6.35 15.44 -3.82
CA GLU A 355 -7.13 14.98 -4.97
C GLU A 355 -7.33 16.08 -6.03
N ASP A 356 -7.29 17.35 -5.63
CA ASP A 356 -7.35 18.49 -6.53
C ASP A 356 -6.23 18.47 -7.56
N LEU A 357 -5.00 18.12 -7.13
CA LEU A 357 -3.84 17.99 -8.01
C LEU A 357 -3.97 16.78 -8.94
N TRP A 358 -4.54 15.68 -8.45
CA TRP A 358 -4.83 14.52 -9.28
C TRP A 358 -5.82 14.87 -10.40
N ARG A 359 -6.91 15.55 -10.06
CA ARG A 359 -7.92 15.99 -11.04
C ARG A 359 -7.32 16.91 -12.10
N LYS A 360 -6.49 17.85 -11.68
CA LYS A 360 -5.79 18.77 -12.59
C LYS A 360 -4.89 17.99 -13.55
N ALA A 361 -4.14 17.01 -13.05
CA ALA A 361 -3.30 16.16 -13.90
C ALA A 361 -4.13 15.33 -14.88
N ALA A 362 -5.23 14.73 -14.42
CA ALA A 362 -6.12 13.94 -15.26
C ALA A 362 -6.71 14.76 -16.41
N VAL A 363 -7.12 16.00 -16.16
CA VAL A 363 -7.61 16.91 -17.19
C VAL A 363 -6.52 17.24 -18.20
N ALA A 364 -5.30 17.54 -17.72
CA ALA A 364 -4.16 17.85 -18.59
C ALA A 364 -3.77 16.66 -19.49
N MET A 365 -3.90 15.42 -18.96
CA MET A 365 -3.65 14.19 -19.72
C MET A 365 -4.81 13.77 -20.62
N LYS A 366 -5.94 14.47 -20.56
CA LYS A 366 -7.18 14.12 -21.28
C LYS A 366 -7.67 12.71 -20.92
N VAL A 367 -7.60 12.36 -19.64
CA VAL A 367 -8.20 11.12 -19.14
C VAL A 367 -9.71 11.16 -19.43
N PRO A 368 -10.30 10.09 -19.96
CA PRO A 368 -11.74 10.07 -20.24
C PRO A 368 -12.56 10.34 -18.98
N ALA A 369 -13.66 11.09 -19.13
CA ALA A 369 -14.52 11.47 -18.00
C ALA A 369 -15.04 10.25 -17.22
N ALA A 370 -15.29 9.12 -17.89
CA ALA A 370 -15.73 7.88 -17.26
C ALA A 370 -14.70 7.26 -16.32
N GLU A 371 -13.42 7.64 -16.44
CA GLU A 371 -12.33 7.16 -15.59
C GLU A 371 -11.96 8.17 -14.50
N ILE A 372 -12.70 9.28 -14.40
CA ILE A 372 -12.51 10.28 -13.36
C ILE A 372 -13.72 10.25 -12.43
N PRO A 373 -13.53 9.91 -11.13
CA PRO A 373 -14.63 9.91 -10.17
C PRO A 373 -15.27 11.29 -10.06
N THR A 374 -16.61 11.33 -9.92
CA THR A 374 -17.36 12.57 -9.75
C THR A 374 -17.49 13.00 -8.29
N SER A 375 -17.08 12.14 -7.36
CA SER A 375 -17.14 12.39 -5.91
C SER A 375 -15.77 12.16 -5.28
N THR A 376 -15.50 12.86 -4.18
CA THR A 376 -14.36 12.64 -3.30
C THR A 376 -14.54 11.42 -2.40
N SER A 377 -15.75 10.88 -2.34
CA SER A 377 -16.10 9.67 -1.56
C SER A 377 -16.52 8.54 -2.49
N ARG A 378 -16.03 7.34 -2.22
CA ARG A 378 -16.53 6.12 -2.87
C ARG A 378 -17.83 5.61 -2.21
N GLY A 379 -18.27 6.26 -1.14
CA GLY A 379 -19.50 5.92 -0.44
C GLY A 379 -19.26 4.96 0.73
N ILE A 380 -20.34 4.29 1.13
CA ILE A 380 -20.31 3.32 2.22
C ILE A 380 -19.54 2.08 1.79
N GLU A 381 -18.63 1.62 2.64
CA GLU A 381 -17.82 0.42 2.41
C GLU A 381 -18.28 -0.71 3.33
N LYS A 382 -18.27 -1.94 2.80
CA LYS A 382 -18.66 -3.15 3.52
C LYS A 382 -17.48 -4.12 3.58
N PHE A 383 -17.29 -4.74 4.74
CA PHE A 383 -16.24 -5.70 4.99
C PHE A 383 -16.80 -7.11 5.04
N PHE A 384 -15.92 -8.11 4.90
CA PHE A 384 -16.31 -9.52 4.83
C PHE A 384 -17.13 -10.01 6.03
N ASP A 385 -16.92 -9.41 7.20
CA ASP A 385 -17.57 -9.77 8.48
C ASP A 385 -18.87 -9.01 8.72
N GLY A 386 -19.38 -8.30 7.72
CA GLY A 386 -20.61 -7.53 7.81
C GLY A 386 -20.47 -6.16 8.44
N LYS A 387 -19.27 -5.77 8.86
CA LYS A 387 -19.03 -4.40 9.34
C LYS A 387 -19.15 -3.42 8.19
N VAL A 388 -19.62 -2.21 8.52
CA VAL A 388 -19.89 -1.16 7.53
C VAL A 388 -19.19 0.12 7.97
N PHE A 389 -18.48 0.74 7.05
CA PHE A 389 -17.90 2.07 7.26
C PHE A 389 -18.65 3.09 6.42
N ASP A 390 -19.36 3.99 7.08
CA ASP A 390 -19.94 5.19 6.47
C ASP A 390 -18.96 6.34 6.73
N PRO A 391 -18.35 6.92 5.69
CA PRO A 391 -17.40 8.02 5.87
C PRO A 391 -18.00 9.25 6.55
N ALA A 392 -19.33 9.42 6.49
CA ALA A 392 -20.03 10.50 7.16
C ALA A 392 -20.18 10.26 8.67
N ASN A 393 -19.99 9.02 9.14
CA ASN A 393 -20.16 8.66 10.55
C ASN A 393 -19.11 7.64 11.01
N PRO A 394 -17.83 8.02 11.10
CA PRO A 394 -16.78 7.11 11.56
C PRO A 394 -17.00 6.57 12.98
N LYS A 395 -17.65 7.36 13.84
CA LYS A 395 -17.96 6.93 15.21
C LYS A 395 -18.85 5.69 15.25
N ALA A 396 -19.86 5.62 14.40
CA ALA A 396 -20.74 4.44 14.33
C ALA A 396 -19.96 3.17 13.98
N TYR A 397 -18.99 3.27 13.07
CA TYR A 397 -18.09 2.17 12.74
C TYR A 397 -17.27 1.74 13.96
N LEU A 398 -16.61 2.68 14.65
CA LEU A 398 -15.84 2.39 15.86
C LEU A 398 -16.68 1.75 16.95
N ASP A 399 -17.89 2.25 17.17
CA ASP A 399 -18.81 1.71 18.18
C ASP A 399 -19.25 0.27 17.86
N SER A 400 -19.24 -0.11 16.58
CA SER A 400 -19.60 -1.47 16.14
C SER A 400 -18.53 -2.52 16.39
N LEU A 401 -17.31 -2.10 16.73
CA LEU A 401 -16.13 -2.96 16.86
C LEU A 401 -15.91 -3.32 18.32
N ALA A 402 -15.79 -4.62 18.62
CA ALA A 402 -15.61 -5.11 19.99
C ALA A 402 -14.19 -4.94 20.50
N ILE A 403 -13.18 -5.09 19.63
CA ILE A 403 -11.77 -5.07 20.02
C ILE A 403 -11.13 -3.75 19.54
N LYS A 404 -10.65 -2.97 20.50
CA LYS A 404 -10.07 -1.64 20.28
C LYS A 404 -8.98 -1.38 21.32
N LYS A 405 -8.07 -0.45 21.00
CA LYS A 405 -7.09 0.09 21.96
C LYS A 405 -7.01 1.61 21.79
N MET A 406 -8.15 2.26 21.95
CA MET A 406 -8.24 3.71 21.78
C MET A 406 -7.53 4.46 22.91
N ALA A 407 -6.86 5.55 22.53
CA ALA A 407 -6.16 6.43 23.44
C ALA A 407 -6.70 7.87 23.37
#